data_22d9dc91686258ed2076c5ec797aa75d
#
_entry.id   22d9dc91686258ed2076c5ec797aa75d
#
_cell.length_a   1.000
_cell.length_b   1.000
_cell.length_c   1.000
_cell.angle_alpha   90.00
_cell.angle_beta   90.00
_cell.angle_gamma   90.00
#
_symmetry.space_group_name_H-M   'P 1'
#
loop_
_entity.id
_entity.type
_entity.pdbx_description
1 polymer ?
#
loop_
_entity_poly.entity_id
_entity_poly.type
_entity_poly.pdbx_seq_one_letter_code
_entity_poly.pdbx_strand_id
1 'polypeptide(L)'
;STDIANRILNSSRFFYLDRNIEYKKGEEIRSWNLDGIMIEPSSKRTIHSKALEKIIGFVDTDNIGIEGLELYFNSSLEGTDGSISYEAAPNGSIIPQANIQTTQPIHGDDLILTLDSELQYLSTNLCKEALINTKAFNCSVVFANANTGEVLISAEEKGKEDFINIDLISSRAQYEPGSSLKIFSIGLALDEKLISEETEFYVKDTIEVIENSCQKDFKGYKGCYKDFLNHEPYSLSVKEIIERSSNVGTIMATSGLNIVDLENYLKNFGFSHKTGIELSGETRGSFEPYNKCTTCLSSLSIGYSINVTQMQMVKAYSIIANGGKNVELSLIKSPYNNKNQNQVINEISSQKLKI
;
A
#
# COMPACT_ATOMS: atom_id res chain seq x y z
N SER A 1 30.06 11.85 -32.74
CA SER A 1 29.14 11.05 -33.54
C SER A 1 28.22 11.94 -34.36
N THR A 2 27.68 11.43 -35.45
CA THR A 2 26.81 12.15 -36.40
C THR A 2 25.57 12.74 -35.74
N ASP A 3 25.08 12.13 -34.67
CA ASP A 3 23.92 12.58 -33.90
C ASP A 3 24.16 13.91 -33.15
N ILE A 4 25.31 14.04 -32.48
CA ILE A 4 25.68 15.27 -31.78
C ILE A 4 25.84 16.42 -32.80
N ALA A 5 26.50 16.16 -33.93
CA ALA A 5 26.66 17.17 -34.98
C ALA A 5 25.26 17.65 -35.53
N ASN A 6 24.33 16.75 -35.76
CA ASN A 6 22.98 17.09 -36.19
C ASN A 6 22.21 17.88 -35.13
N ARG A 7 22.39 17.56 -33.85
CA ARG A 7 21.77 18.31 -32.74
C ARG A 7 22.34 19.72 -32.63
N ILE A 8 23.66 19.89 -32.79
CA ILE A 8 24.31 21.21 -32.82
C ILE A 8 23.75 22.06 -33.98
N LEU A 9 23.64 21.49 -35.17
CA LEU A 9 23.15 22.20 -36.35
C LEU A 9 21.67 22.62 -36.29
N ASN A 10 20.86 21.86 -35.56
CA ASN A 10 19.43 22.07 -35.43
C ASN A 10 19.01 22.84 -34.15
N SER A 11 19.92 23.08 -33.20
CA SER A 11 19.62 23.83 -31.99
C SER A 11 19.87 25.34 -32.18
N SER A 12 18.94 26.18 -31.68
CA SER A 12 19.04 27.62 -31.91
C SER A 12 19.95 28.35 -30.89
N ARG A 13 20.13 27.84 -29.69
CA ARG A 13 20.92 28.49 -28.62
C ARG A 13 21.63 27.55 -27.65
N PHE A 14 20.96 26.52 -27.16
CA PHE A 14 21.45 25.64 -26.09
C PHE A 14 20.82 24.25 -26.21
N PHE A 15 21.58 23.18 -25.89
CA PHE A 15 21.04 21.85 -25.66
C PHE A 15 22.00 21.05 -24.78
N TYR A 16 21.46 20.12 -23.98
CA TYR A 16 22.25 19.20 -23.19
C TYR A 16 22.93 18.14 -24.08
N LEU A 17 24.26 18.09 -24.03
CA LEU A 17 25.02 17.01 -24.67
C LEU A 17 24.84 15.70 -23.93
N ASP A 18 24.97 15.75 -22.63
CA ASP A 18 24.78 14.64 -21.72
C ASP A 18 24.32 15.18 -20.36
N ARG A 19 23.66 14.36 -19.55
CA ARG A 19 23.22 14.70 -18.21
C ARG A 19 23.71 13.64 -17.24
N ASN A 20 23.98 14.03 -16.02
CA ASN A 20 24.42 13.13 -14.94
C ASN A 20 25.70 12.35 -15.24
N ILE A 21 26.66 12.98 -15.94
CA ILE A 21 27.99 12.39 -16.14
C ILE A 21 28.72 12.30 -14.79
N GLU A 22 29.60 11.32 -14.68
CA GLU A 22 30.45 11.18 -13.49
C GLU A 22 31.36 12.38 -13.31
N TYR A 23 31.57 12.83 -12.07
CA TYR A 23 32.41 13.99 -11.73
C TYR A 23 33.79 13.96 -12.40
N LYS A 24 34.48 12.81 -12.36
CA LYS A 24 35.81 12.65 -12.98
C LYS A 24 35.76 12.91 -14.49
N LYS A 25 34.74 12.42 -15.17
CA LYS A 25 34.55 12.64 -16.61
C LYS A 25 34.24 14.10 -16.93
N GLY A 26 33.47 14.75 -16.05
CA GLY A 26 33.20 16.19 -16.15
C GLY A 26 34.49 17.02 -16.06
N GLU A 27 35.35 16.73 -15.08
CA GLU A 27 36.66 17.41 -14.94
C GLU A 27 37.59 17.14 -16.13
N GLU A 28 37.61 15.92 -16.66
CA GLU A 28 38.37 15.58 -17.87
C GLU A 28 37.89 16.44 -19.05
N ILE A 29 36.58 16.52 -19.31
CA ILE A 29 36.04 17.32 -20.41
C ILE A 29 36.34 18.81 -20.18
N ARG A 30 36.24 19.31 -18.95
CA ARG A 30 36.59 20.69 -18.60
C ARG A 30 38.03 21.01 -18.92
N SER A 31 38.93 20.05 -18.70
CA SER A 31 40.36 20.21 -19.01
C SER A 31 40.70 20.36 -20.51
N TRP A 32 39.78 19.91 -21.36
CA TRP A 32 39.93 20.07 -22.84
C TRP A 32 39.70 21.52 -23.30
N ASN A 33 39.15 22.37 -22.45
CA ASN A 33 38.93 23.81 -22.68
C ASN A 33 38.26 24.09 -24.04
N LEU A 34 37.18 23.37 -24.34
CA LEU A 34 36.45 23.46 -25.61
C LEU A 34 35.49 24.65 -25.57
N ASP A 35 35.61 25.55 -26.55
CA ASP A 35 34.69 26.68 -26.67
C ASP A 35 33.22 26.21 -26.90
N GLY A 36 32.30 26.81 -26.14
CA GLY A 36 30.86 26.52 -26.25
C GLY A 36 30.41 25.29 -25.48
N ILE A 37 31.30 24.59 -24.77
CA ILE A 37 30.93 23.50 -23.85
C ILE A 37 30.95 24.01 -22.41
N MET A 38 29.76 23.98 -21.78
CA MET A 38 29.61 24.30 -20.36
C MET A 38 29.41 23.03 -19.55
N ILE A 39 30.03 22.96 -18.38
CA ILE A 39 29.88 21.86 -17.43
C ILE A 39 29.41 22.44 -16.12
N GLU A 40 28.19 22.07 -15.75
CA GLU A 40 27.54 22.50 -14.53
C GLU A 40 27.49 21.36 -13.52
N PRO A 41 27.73 21.63 -12.24
CA PRO A 41 27.50 20.63 -11.19
C PRO A 41 26.01 20.29 -11.10
N SER A 42 25.69 19.01 -10.96
CA SER A 42 24.32 18.54 -10.71
C SER A 42 24.33 17.51 -9.59
N SER A 43 23.18 17.32 -8.96
CA SER A 43 22.95 16.26 -7.98
C SER A 43 22.28 15.07 -8.64
N LYS A 44 22.58 13.87 -8.13
CA LYS A 44 21.94 12.63 -8.56
C LYS A 44 21.40 11.90 -7.35
N ARG A 45 20.12 11.57 -7.37
CA ARG A 45 19.52 10.66 -6.38
C ARG A 45 20.14 9.28 -6.49
N THR A 46 20.50 8.69 -5.36
CA THR A 46 21.06 7.34 -5.30
C THR A 46 20.34 6.54 -4.22
N ILE A 47 19.77 5.40 -4.59
CA ILE A 47 19.11 4.50 -3.64
C ILE A 47 20.14 3.46 -3.20
N HIS A 48 20.46 3.43 -1.92
CA HIS A 48 21.47 2.52 -1.36
C HIS A 48 20.93 1.10 -1.11
N SER A 49 19.62 0.94 -0.97
CA SER A 49 18.99 -0.36 -0.73
C SER A 49 17.96 -0.70 -1.81
N LYS A 50 18.25 -1.76 -2.59
CA LYS A 50 17.30 -2.28 -3.58
C LYS A 50 15.97 -2.74 -2.97
N ALA A 51 15.98 -3.16 -1.71
CA ALA A 51 14.75 -3.58 -1.01
C ALA A 51 13.79 -2.41 -0.71
N LEU A 52 14.30 -1.16 -0.76
CA LEU A 52 13.50 0.06 -0.54
C LEU A 52 13.16 0.79 -1.85
N GLU A 53 13.73 0.36 -2.98
CA GLU A 53 13.64 1.07 -4.25
C GLU A 53 12.20 1.36 -4.69
N LYS A 54 11.31 0.39 -4.56
CA LYS A 54 9.89 0.54 -4.94
C LYS A 54 9.12 1.51 -4.05
N ILE A 55 9.48 1.59 -2.77
CA ILE A 55 8.81 2.48 -1.81
C ILE A 55 9.36 3.89 -1.94
N ILE A 56 10.68 4.03 -1.96
CA ILE A 56 11.32 5.33 -2.16
C ILE A 56 10.91 5.89 -3.52
N GLY A 57 10.89 5.04 -4.54
CA GLY A 57 10.62 5.46 -5.89
C GLY A 57 11.85 6.08 -6.55
N PHE A 58 11.65 6.91 -7.54
CA PHE A 58 12.73 7.51 -8.31
C PHE A 58 12.33 8.88 -8.85
N VAL A 59 13.34 9.63 -9.24
CA VAL A 59 13.22 10.95 -9.84
C VAL A 59 13.60 10.88 -11.33
N ASP A 60 13.13 11.84 -12.09
CA ASP A 60 13.56 12.02 -13.47
C ASP A 60 14.94 12.70 -13.58
N THR A 61 15.35 13.07 -14.80
CA THR A 61 16.62 13.74 -15.07
C THR A 61 16.71 15.15 -14.49
N ASP A 62 15.61 15.77 -14.13
CA ASP A 62 15.51 17.09 -13.53
C ASP A 62 15.32 17.01 -12.00
N ASN A 63 15.48 15.81 -11.41
CA ASN A 63 15.27 15.48 -10.00
C ASN A 63 13.81 15.66 -9.52
N ILE A 64 12.85 15.61 -10.42
CA ILE A 64 11.42 15.63 -10.10
C ILE A 64 10.99 14.21 -9.77
N GLY A 65 10.32 14.02 -8.63
CA GLY A 65 9.81 12.71 -8.19
C GLY A 65 8.73 12.19 -9.14
N ILE A 66 8.88 10.94 -9.62
CA ILE A 66 7.95 10.32 -10.56
C ILE A 66 7.28 9.06 -10.02
N GLU A 67 7.77 8.48 -8.93
CA GLU A 67 7.18 7.31 -8.28
C GLU A 67 7.48 7.31 -6.77
N GLY A 68 6.71 6.55 -5.98
CA GLY A 68 6.93 6.30 -4.56
C GLY A 68 6.89 7.56 -3.69
N LEU A 69 7.72 7.56 -2.64
CA LEU A 69 7.85 8.70 -1.72
C LEU A 69 8.47 9.92 -2.39
N GLU A 70 9.37 9.74 -3.36
CA GLU A 70 9.93 10.85 -4.15
C GLU A 70 8.82 11.64 -4.86
N LEU A 71 7.83 10.95 -5.44
CA LEU A 71 6.67 11.63 -6.04
C LEU A 71 5.75 12.24 -4.98
N TYR A 72 5.45 11.51 -3.90
CA TYR A 72 4.50 11.98 -2.90
C TYR A 72 4.99 13.24 -2.17
N PHE A 73 6.29 13.31 -1.87
CA PHE A 73 6.93 14.41 -1.16
C PHE A 73 7.76 15.32 -2.06
N ASN A 74 7.56 15.29 -3.38
CA ASN A 74 8.39 16.07 -4.31
C ASN A 74 8.51 17.55 -3.89
N SER A 75 7.41 18.19 -3.53
CA SER A 75 7.41 19.59 -3.14
C SER A 75 8.23 19.94 -1.89
N SER A 76 8.41 18.95 -0.98
CA SER A 76 9.23 19.13 0.23
C SER A 76 10.70 18.77 -0.05
N LEU A 77 10.93 17.78 -0.93
CA LEU A 77 12.27 17.25 -1.22
C LEU A 77 13.03 18.09 -2.26
N GLU A 78 12.32 18.78 -3.15
CA GLU A 78 12.89 19.50 -4.29
C GLU A 78 13.75 20.71 -3.86
N GLY A 79 13.33 21.41 -2.80
CA GLY A 79 13.96 22.67 -2.40
C GLY A 79 13.66 23.82 -3.38
N THR A 80 14.50 24.83 -3.38
CA THR A 80 14.40 25.97 -4.29
C THR A 80 15.78 26.34 -4.80
N ASP A 81 15.92 26.41 -6.11
CA ASP A 81 17.19 26.77 -6.74
C ASP A 81 17.60 28.20 -6.41
N GLY A 82 18.90 28.39 -6.18
CA GLY A 82 19.51 29.70 -6.13
C GLY A 82 19.69 30.30 -7.52
N SER A 83 20.02 31.57 -7.57
CA SER A 83 20.36 32.24 -8.82
C SER A 83 21.53 33.19 -8.67
N ILE A 84 22.33 33.32 -9.72
CA ILE A 84 23.38 34.31 -9.83
C ILE A 84 23.14 35.11 -11.10
N SER A 85 22.95 36.41 -10.92
CA SER A 85 22.84 37.39 -12.02
C SER A 85 24.12 38.23 -12.07
N TYR A 86 24.74 38.27 -13.22
CA TYR A 86 25.98 39.03 -13.44
C TYR A 86 26.02 39.65 -14.84
N GLU A 87 26.81 40.70 -15.00
CA GLU A 87 27.05 41.25 -16.31
C GLU A 87 28.19 40.47 -17.00
N ALA A 88 27.95 40.06 -18.23
CA ALA A 88 28.96 39.34 -19.04
C ALA A 88 29.47 40.18 -20.20
N ALA A 89 30.73 40.05 -20.48
CA ALA A 89 31.36 40.62 -21.69
C ALA A 89 30.84 39.82 -22.94
N PRO A 90 31.01 40.38 -24.16
CA PRO A 90 30.55 39.72 -25.39
C PRO A 90 31.11 38.29 -25.63
N ASN A 91 32.26 37.98 -25.01
CA ASN A 91 32.88 36.65 -25.00
C ASN A 91 32.40 35.72 -23.89
N GLY A 92 31.40 36.14 -23.11
CA GLY A 92 30.80 35.35 -22.02
C GLY A 92 31.58 35.43 -20.68
N SER A 93 32.72 36.14 -20.58
CA SER A 93 33.43 36.30 -19.32
C SER A 93 32.71 37.26 -18.38
N ILE A 94 32.67 36.91 -17.06
CA ILE A 94 32.13 37.77 -16.01
C ILE A 94 32.92 39.07 -15.90
N ILE A 95 32.25 40.24 -15.87
CA ILE A 95 32.91 41.51 -15.63
C ILE A 95 33.16 41.67 -14.12
N PRO A 96 34.45 41.66 -13.65
CA PRO A 96 34.73 41.55 -12.21
C PRO A 96 34.24 42.69 -11.34
N GLN A 97 33.91 43.83 -11.91
CA GLN A 97 33.42 45.03 -11.18
C GLN A 97 31.93 45.31 -11.36
N ALA A 98 31.21 44.39 -12.03
CA ALA A 98 29.77 44.53 -12.23
C ALA A 98 29.00 44.10 -10.97
N ASN A 99 27.75 44.52 -10.86
CA ASN A 99 26.85 44.11 -9.79
C ASN A 99 26.51 42.63 -9.93
N ILE A 100 27.03 41.79 -9.01
CA ILE A 100 26.68 40.38 -8.88
C ILE A 100 25.55 40.29 -7.86
N GLN A 101 24.38 39.80 -8.28
CA GLN A 101 23.27 39.49 -7.39
C GLN A 101 23.20 37.97 -7.22
N THR A 102 23.27 37.48 -5.99
CA THR A 102 23.21 36.07 -5.66
C THR A 102 22.01 35.81 -4.76
N THR A 103 21.15 34.88 -5.16
CA THR A 103 20.13 34.31 -4.29
C THR A 103 20.62 32.91 -3.90
N GLN A 104 20.71 32.65 -2.60
CA GLN A 104 21.15 31.34 -2.12
C GLN A 104 20.08 30.28 -2.38
N PRO A 105 20.47 29.03 -2.73
CA PRO A 105 19.51 27.92 -2.82
C PRO A 105 18.96 27.57 -1.43
N ILE A 106 17.73 27.05 -1.40
CA ILE A 106 17.12 26.51 -0.20
C ILE A 106 17.03 25.00 -0.42
N HIS A 107 17.68 24.23 0.45
CA HIS A 107 17.63 22.77 0.38
C HIS A 107 16.25 22.25 0.72
N GLY A 108 15.84 21.16 0.10
CA GLY A 108 14.62 20.44 0.48
C GLY A 108 14.74 19.80 1.87
N ASP A 109 13.61 19.37 2.40
CA ASP A 109 13.52 18.76 3.72
C ASP A 109 14.04 17.31 3.70
N ASP A 110 14.57 16.87 4.84
CA ASP A 110 14.90 15.46 5.06
C ASP A 110 13.68 14.69 5.55
N LEU A 111 13.43 13.51 4.99
CA LEU A 111 12.40 12.60 5.45
C LEU A 111 13.00 11.45 6.25
N ILE A 112 12.52 11.26 7.49
CA ILE A 112 12.89 10.11 8.32
C ILE A 112 11.78 9.07 8.18
N LEU A 113 12.12 7.90 7.64
CA LEU A 113 11.18 6.81 7.43
C LEU A 113 11.01 5.95 8.68
N THR A 114 9.84 5.31 8.79
CA THR A 114 9.54 4.31 9.82
C THR A 114 10.10 2.94 9.48
N LEU A 115 10.46 2.73 8.21
CA LEU A 115 10.92 1.44 7.69
C LEU A 115 12.22 0.99 8.35
N ASP A 116 12.24 -0.28 8.78
CA ASP A 116 13.44 -0.96 9.22
C ASP A 116 14.14 -1.62 8.03
N SER A 117 15.33 -1.14 7.70
CA SER A 117 16.06 -1.56 6.50
C SER A 117 16.49 -3.03 6.53
N GLU A 118 16.80 -3.58 7.71
CA GLU A 118 17.23 -4.97 7.85
C GLU A 118 16.03 -5.91 7.70
N LEU A 119 14.93 -5.61 8.40
CA LEU A 119 13.70 -6.38 8.28
C LEU A 119 13.10 -6.29 6.89
N GLN A 120 13.18 -5.12 6.24
CA GLN A 120 12.76 -4.93 4.86
C GLN A 120 13.55 -5.83 3.90
N TYR A 121 14.89 -5.84 4.04
CA TYR A 121 15.76 -6.70 3.23
C TYR A 121 15.47 -8.20 3.45
N LEU A 122 15.32 -8.61 4.71
CA LEU A 122 14.96 -10.00 5.05
C LEU A 122 13.62 -10.40 4.43
N SER A 123 12.60 -9.57 4.60
CA SER A 123 11.25 -9.84 4.07
C SER A 123 11.22 -9.89 2.55
N THR A 124 12.00 -9.03 1.89
CA THR A 124 12.17 -9.07 0.43
C THR A 124 12.77 -10.40 -0.04
N ASN A 125 13.79 -10.92 0.67
CA ASN A 125 14.40 -12.20 0.32
C ASN A 125 13.47 -13.38 0.60
N LEU A 126 12.71 -13.35 1.71
CA LEU A 126 11.70 -14.36 2.00
C LEU A 126 10.58 -14.37 0.95
N CYS A 127 10.17 -13.21 0.45
CA CYS A 127 9.24 -13.12 -0.67
C CYS A 127 9.81 -13.78 -1.94
N LYS A 128 11.08 -13.54 -2.28
CA LYS A 128 11.73 -14.19 -3.44
C LYS A 128 11.75 -15.71 -3.30
N GLU A 129 12.10 -16.20 -2.12
CA GLU A 129 12.10 -17.63 -1.82
C GLU A 129 10.68 -18.24 -1.91
N ALA A 130 9.69 -17.55 -1.33
CA ALA A 130 8.29 -17.98 -1.40
C ALA A 130 7.79 -18.07 -2.85
N LEU A 131 8.11 -17.11 -3.71
CA LEU A 131 7.75 -17.11 -5.13
C LEU A 131 8.36 -18.29 -5.88
N ILE A 132 9.63 -18.64 -5.58
CA ILE A 132 10.30 -19.81 -6.18
C ILE A 132 9.60 -21.10 -5.77
N ASN A 133 9.29 -21.25 -4.47
CA ASN A 133 8.73 -22.47 -3.91
C ASN A 133 7.27 -22.69 -4.28
N THR A 134 6.48 -21.63 -4.37
CA THR A 134 5.02 -21.70 -4.60
C THR A 134 4.60 -21.43 -6.03
N LYS A 135 5.48 -20.84 -6.86
CA LYS A 135 5.17 -20.32 -8.20
C LYS A 135 4.03 -19.28 -8.17
N ALA A 136 3.89 -18.55 -7.07
CA ALA A 136 2.91 -17.49 -6.94
C ALA A 136 3.23 -16.32 -7.90
N PHE A 137 2.23 -15.54 -8.26
CA PHE A 137 2.37 -14.38 -9.16
C PHE A 137 3.10 -13.22 -8.50
N ASN A 138 2.84 -13.01 -7.22
CA ASN A 138 3.48 -11.97 -6.42
C ASN A 138 3.54 -12.37 -4.95
N CYS A 139 4.36 -11.65 -4.19
CA CYS A 139 4.44 -11.74 -2.74
C CYS A 139 4.49 -10.33 -2.17
N SER A 140 3.72 -10.07 -1.12
CA SER A 140 3.77 -8.81 -0.38
C SER A 140 3.70 -9.09 1.11
N VAL A 141 4.55 -8.40 1.88
CA VAL A 141 4.61 -8.46 3.34
C VAL A 141 4.56 -7.06 3.89
N VAL A 142 3.56 -6.78 4.71
CA VAL A 142 3.44 -5.51 5.43
C VAL A 142 3.46 -5.78 6.92
N PHE A 143 4.27 -5.04 7.64
CA PHE A 143 4.33 -5.08 9.09
C PHE A 143 4.20 -3.67 9.66
N ALA A 144 3.23 -3.47 10.55
CA ALA A 144 2.98 -2.18 11.16
C ALA A 144 2.85 -2.30 12.69
N ASN A 145 3.21 -1.23 13.38
CA ASN A 145 2.93 -1.10 14.81
C ASN A 145 1.44 -0.73 14.99
N ALA A 146 0.66 -1.64 15.57
CA ALA A 146 -0.78 -1.45 15.72
C ALA A 146 -1.16 -0.24 16.59
N ASN A 147 -0.29 0.21 17.50
CA ASN A 147 -0.58 1.35 18.36
C ASN A 147 -0.21 2.69 17.74
N THR A 148 0.85 2.73 16.92
CA THR A 148 1.36 3.98 16.33
C THR A 148 0.98 4.16 14.86
N GLY A 149 0.67 3.07 14.14
CA GLY A 149 0.46 3.07 12.71
C GLY A 149 1.75 3.11 11.89
N GLU A 150 2.91 3.15 12.53
CA GLU A 150 4.20 3.13 11.83
C GLU A 150 4.36 1.83 11.04
N VAL A 151 4.53 1.95 9.73
CA VAL A 151 4.81 0.82 8.84
C VAL A 151 6.31 0.54 8.88
N LEU A 152 6.68 -0.60 9.43
CA LEU A 152 8.08 -1.03 9.61
C LEU A 152 8.61 -1.80 8.41
N ILE A 153 7.72 -2.49 7.69
CA ILE A 153 8.03 -3.29 6.50
C ILE A 153 6.90 -3.09 5.49
N SER A 154 7.27 -2.91 4.23
CA SER A 154 6.39 -3.05 3.07
C SER A 154 7.19 -3.68 1.93
N ALA A 155 7.45 -4.98 2.04
CA ALA A 155 8.27 -5.73 1.09
C ALA A 155 7.38 -6.36 0.01
N GLU A 156 7.84 -6.28 -1.22
CA GLU A 156 7.11 -6.75 -2.38
C GLU A 156 8.03 -7.37 -3.43
N GLU A 157 7.63 -8.50 -3.96
CA GLU A 157 8.31 -9.14 -5.08
C GLU A 157 7.32 -9.69 -6.09
N LYS A 158 7.70 -9.64 -7.36
CA LYS A 158 6.92 -10.16 -8.48
C LYS A 158 7.46 -11.50 -8.94
N GLY A 159 6.57 -12.46 -9.19
CA GLY A 159 6.91 -13.71 -9.81
C GLY A 159 7.18 -13.56 -11.32
N LYS A 160 7.69 -14.60 -11.95
CA LYS A 160 8.01 -14.59 -13.39
C LYS A 160 6.77 -14.48 -14.28
N GLU A 161 5.61 -14.90 -13.78
CA GLU A 161 4.32 -14.92 -14.49
C GLU A 161 3.35 -13.89 -13.89
N ASP A 162 3.86 -12.74 -13.45
CA ASP A 162 2.99 -11.66 -12.96
C ASP A 162 2.28 -10.97 -14.12
N PHE A 163 1.03 -11.36 -14.36
CA PHE A 163 0.17 -10.77 -15.39
C PHE A 163 -0.40 -9.41 -14.98
N ILE A 164 -0.38 -9.07 -13.70
CA ILE A 164 -1.01 -7.85 -13.19
C ILE A 164 -0.07 -6.65 -13.36
N ASN A 165 1.24 -6.87 -13.27
CA ASN A 165 2.31 -5.87 -13.39
C ASN A 165 2.05 -4.57 -12.61
N ILE A 166 1.52 -4.68 -11.39
CA ILE A 166 1.27 -3.56 -10.48
C ILE A 166 2.46 -3.44 -9.53
N ASP A 167 3.04 -2.25 -9.42
CA ASP A 167 3.97 -1.89 -8.36
C ASP A 167 3.22 -1.35 -7.14
N LEU A 168 3.84 -1.39 -5.97
CA LEU A 168 3.21 -1.05 -4.69
C LEU A 168 1.96 -1.90 -4.44
N ILE A 169 2.13 -3.23 -4.58
CA ILE A 169 1.07 -4.25 -4.50
C ILE A 169 0.24 -4.08 -3.23
N SER A 170 0.89 -3.83 -2.09
CA SER A 170 0.25 -3.67 -0.78
C SER A 170 -0.81 -2.57 -0.73
N SER A 171 -0.63 -1.48 -1.49
CA SER A 171 -1.53 -0.33 -1.51
C SER A 171 -2.38 -0.22 -2.77
N ARG A 172 -2.01 -0.89 -3.86
CA ARG A 172 -2.67 -0.77 -5.17
C ARG A 172 -3.42 -2.01 -5.61
N ALA A 173 -2.89 -3.22 -5.34
CA ALA A 173 -3.55 -4.45 -5.73
C ALA A 173 -4.76 -4.75 -4.83
N GLN A 174 -5.88 -5.05 -5.48
CA GLN A 174 -7.11 -5.40 -4.79
C GLN A 174 -7.34 -6.90 -4.89
N TYR A 175 -7.85 -7.49 -3.82
CA TYR A 175 -8.20 -8.91 -3.75
C TYR A 175 -9.38 -9.14 -2.79
N GLU A 176 -10.06 -10.26 -2.93
CA GLU A 176 -11.06 -10.69 -1.97
C GLU A 176 -10.36 -11.26 -0.73
N PRO A 177 -10.58 -10.69 0.48
CA PRO A 177 -9.84 -11.08 1.68
C PRO A 177 -10.19 -12.49 2.20
N GLY A 178 -11.32 -13.05 1.76
CA GLY A 178 -11.76 -14.36 2.18
C GLY A 178 -11.87 -14.47 3.70
N SER A 179 -11.44 -15.60 4.25
CA SER A 179 -11.59 -15.90 5.69
C SER A 179 -10.95 -14.90 6.64
N SER A 180 -10.04 -14.05 6.18
CA SER A 180 -9.48 -13.00 7.03
C SER A 180 -10.50 -11.87 7.34
N LEU A 181 -11.65 -11.83 6.66
CA LEU A 181 -12.73 -10.89 6.98
C LEU A 181 -13.66 -11.39 8.11
N LYS A 182 -13.71 -12.69 8.39
CA LYS A 182 -14.68 -13.32 9.31
C LYS A 182 -14.71 -12.70 10.70
N ILE A 183 -13.55 -12.31 11.20
CA ILE A 183 -13.42 -11.67 12.52
C ILE A 183 -14.25 -10.39 12.64
N PHE A 184 -14.33 -9.59 11.57
CA PHE A 184 -15.11 -8.36 11.54
C PHE A 184 -16.62 -8.66 11.47
N SER A 185 -17.03 -9.64 10.67
CA SER A 185 -18.44 -10.03 10.54
C SER A 185 -18.98 -10.61 11.83
N ILE A 186 -18.23 -11.48 12.49
CA ILE A 186 -18.55 -12.04 13.80
C ILE A 186 -18.51 -10.93 14.87
N GLY A 187 -17.57 -10.00 14.75
CA GLY A 187 -17.46 -8.83 15.64
C GLY A 187 -18.71 -7.99 15.65
N LEU A 188 -19.30 -7.72 14.49
CA LEU A 188 -20.59 -7.00 14.42
C LEU A 188 -21.72 -7.81 15.08
N ALA A 189 -21.80 -9.12 14.84
CA ALA A 189 -22.83 -9.96 15.44
C ALA A 189 -22.75 -10.00 16.99
N LEU A 190 -21.53 -9.93 17.54
CA LEU A 190 -21.27 -9.79 18.97
C LEU A 190 -21.66 -8.39 19.49
N ASP A 191 -21.30 -7.34 18.75
CA ASP A 191 -21.61 -5.95 19.11
C ASP A 191 -23.10 -5.67 19.12
N GLU A 192 -23.83 -6.22 18.17
CA GLU A 192 -25.29 -6.15 18.11
C GLU A 192 -26.02 -7.13 19.06
N LYS A 193 -25.25 -7.93 19.81
CA LYS A 193 -25.77 -8.93 20.76
C LYS A 193 -26.71 -9.98 20.12
N LEU A 194 -26.51 -10.25 18.84
CA LEU A 194 -27.19 -11.35 18.14
C LEU A 194 -26.65 -12.70 18.62
N ILE A 195 -25.39 -12.72 19.01
CA ILE A 195 -24.67 -13.85 19.57
C ILE A 195 -23.86 -13.40 20.79
N SER A 196 -23.46 -14.34 21.64
CA SER A 196 -22.50 -14.14 22.72
C SER A 196 -21.29 -15.07 22.54
N GLU A 197 -20.25 -14.88 23.32
CA GLU A 197 -19.05 -15.74 23.30
C GLU A 197 -19.38 -17.20 23.63
N GLU A 198 -20.41 -17.41 24.48
CA GLU A 198 -20.90 -18.72 24.90
C GLU A 198 -21.90 -19.35 23.91
N THR A 199 -22.27 -18.64 22.83
CA THR A 199 -23.18 -19.19 21.83
C THR A 199 -22.54 -20.35 21.10
N GLU A 200 -23.21 -21.49 21.07
CA GLU A 200 -22.81 -22.67 20.34
C GLU A 200 -23.67 -22.87 19.10
N PHE A 201 -23.03 -23.31 18.04
CA PHE A 201 -23.67 -23.63 16.77
C PHE A 201 -23.44 -25.09 16.41
N TYR A 202 -24.48 -25.81 16.03
CA TYR A 202 -24.37 -27.16 15.48
C TYR A 202 -24.07 -27.08 13.99
N VAL A 203 -22.79 -27.19 13.63
CA VAL A 203 -22.26 -26.89 12.31
C VAL A 203 -22.14 -28.19 11.50
N LYS A 204 -22.77 -28.21 10.33
CA LYS A 204 -22.57 -29.19 9.27
C LYS A 204 -21.46 -28.72 8.35
N ASP A 205 -20.94 -29.60 7.51
CA ASP A 205 -19.93 -29.23 6.49
C ASP A 205 -20.50 -28.37 5.35
N THR A 206 -21.85 -28.26 5.25
CA THR A 206 -22.55 -27.47 4.22
C THR A 206 -23.75 -26.74 4.81
N ILE A 207 -24.06 -25.57 4.22
CA ILE A 207 -25.25 -24.78 4.52
C ILE A 207 -25.90 -24.27 3.23
N GLU A 208 -27.23 -24.39 3.15
CA GLU A 208 -28.05 -23.82 2.08
C GLU A 208 -28.64 -22.50 2.52
N VAL A 209 -28.23 -21.41 1.89
CA VAL A 209 -28.82 -20.07 2.07
C VAL A 209 -30.04 -19.90 1.16
N ILE A 210 -30.04 -20.61 0.05
CA ILE A 210 -31.17 -20.78 -0.84
C ILE A 210 -31.56 -22.25 -0.82
N GLU A 211 -32.83 -22.51 -0.64
CA GLU A 211 -33.36 -23.86 -0.57
C GLU A 211 -32.98 -24.72 -1.77
N ASN A 212 -32.51 -25.93 -1.51
CA ASN A 212 -32.05 -26.90 -2.49
C ASN A 212 -30.78 -26.49 -3.29
N SER A 213 -30.08 -25.42 -2.90
CA SER A 213 -28.92 -24.90 -3.63
C SER A 213 -27.71 -25.83 -3.62
N CYS A 214 -27.63 -26.77 -2.69
CA CYS A 214 -26.57 -27.78 -2.63
C CYS A 214 -26.86 -29.05 -3.47
N GLN A 215 -28.03 -29.15 -4.10
CA GLN A 215 -28.38 -30.28 -4.95
C GLN A 215 -27.64 -30.19 -6.31
N LYS A 216 -27.26 -31.36 -6.87
CA LYS A 216 -26.46 -31.42 -8.12
C LYS A 216 -27.16 -30.76 -9.33
N ASP A 217 -28.49 -30.77 -9.36
CA ASP A 217 -29.29 -30.29 -10.48
C ASP A 217 -29.78 -28.86 -10.30
N PHE A 218 -29.32 -28.16 -9.26
CA PHE A 218 -29.72 -26.78 -9.00
C PHE A 218 -29.15 -25.84 -10.07
N LYS A 219 -30.04 -25.24 -10.85
CA LYS A 219 -29.74 -24.28 -11.93
C LYS A 219 -29.93 -22.83 -11.47
N GLY A 220 -29.40 -22.46 -10.34
CA GLY A 220 -29.55 -21.12 -9.77
C GLY A 220 -28.25 -20.47 -9.42
N TYR A 221 -28.34 -19.30 -8.79
CA TYR A 221 -27.19 -18.68 -8.14
C TYR A 221 -26.69 -19.57 -7.00
N LYS A 222 -25.36 -19.58 -6.81
CA LYS A 222 -24.68 -20.40 -5.80
C LYS A 222 -25.11 -19.96 -4.39
N GLY A 223 -26.06 -20.66 -3.80
CA GLY A 223 -26.50 -20.45 -2.41
C GLY A 223 -26.01 -21.54 -1.45
N CYS A 224 -25.20 -22.46 -1.96
CA CYS A 224 -24.61 -23.55 -1.20
C CYS A 224 -23.19 -23.17 -0.78
N TYR A 225 -22.93 -23.11 0.53
CA TYR A 225 -21.62 -22.83 1.09
C TYR A 225 -21.11 -24.06 1.83
N LYS A 226 -19.79 -24.21 1.85
CA LYS A 226 -19.11 -25.37 2.44
C LYS A 226 -17.93 -24.95 3.29
N ASP A 227 -17.66 -25.71 4.30
CA ASP A 227 -16.36 -25.67 4.97
C ASP A 227 -15.24 -26.25 4.08
N PHE A 228 -14.01 -25.89 4.35
CA PHE A 228 -12.86 -26.32 3.53
C PHE A 228 -12.69 -27.83 3.53
N LEU A 229 -12.91 -28.48 4.67
CA LEU A 229 -12.88 -29.93 4.83
C LEU A 229 -14.28 -30.46 5.09
N ASN A 230 -14.63 -31.60 4.48
CA ASN A 230 -15.85 -32.31 4.82
C ASN A 230 -15.71 -32.89 6.23
N HIS A 231 -16.75 -32.77 7.04
CA HIS A 231 -16.77 -33.29 8.41
C HIS A 231 -18.18 -33.70 8.82
N GLU A 232 -18.24 -34.57 9.81
CA GLU A 232 -19.51 -34.87 10.48
C GLU A 232 -19.97 -33.64 11.30
N PRO A 233 -21.27 -33.45 11.46
CA PRO A 233 -21.80 -32.33 12.25
C PRO A 233 -21.29 -32.33 13.71
N TYR A 234 -20.88 -31.15 14.21
CA TYR A 234 -20.45 -30.98 15.58
C TYR A 234 -20.77 -29.57 16.11
N SER A 235 -20.79 -29.40 17.43
CA SER A 235 -20.97 -28.08 18.03
C SER A 235 -19.67 -27.28 18.01
N LEU A 236 -19.75 -26.01 17.64
CA LEU A 236 -18.67 -25.03 17.70
C LEU A 236 -19.11 -23.79 18.49
N SER A 237 -18.29 -23.36 19.41
CA SER A 237 -18.36 -22.02 19.99
C SER A 237 -17.97 -20.95 18.96
N VAL A 238 -18.28 -19.69 19.22
CA VAL A 238 -17.87 -18.55 18.39
C VAL A 238 -16.36 -18.51 18.19
N LYS A 239 -15.60 -18.79 19.25
CA LYS A 239 -14.13 -18.90 19.19
C LYS A 239 -13.68 -20.00 18.24
N GLU A 240 -14.23 -21.19 18.38
CA GLU A 240 -13.86 -22.32 17.52
C GLU A 240 -14.26 -22.12 16.04
N ILE A 241 -15.33 -21.36 15.76
CA ILE A 241 -15.69 -20.97 14.39
C ILE A 241 -14.56 -20.15 13.75
N ILE A 242 -13.97 -19.21 14.50
CA ILE A 242 -12.84 -18.39 14.01
C ILE A 242 -11.57 -19.25 13.90
N GLU A 243 -11.22 -20.01 14.94
CA GLU A 243 -10.02 -20.86 14.97
C GLU A 243 -9.98 -21.90 13.84
N ARG A 244 -11.13 -22.52 13.56
CA ARG A 244 -11.26 -23.48 12.47
C ARG A 244 -11.54 -22.84 11.10
N SER A 245 -11.79 -21.53 11.11
CA SER A 245 -12.16 -20.79 9.91
C SER A 245 -13.40 -21.37 9.21
N SER A 246 -14.40 -21.82 9.98
CA SER A 246 -15.64 -22.39 9.43
C SER A 246 -16.43 -21.34 8.65
N ASN A 247 -16.69 -21.61 7.36
CA ASN A 247 -17.59 -20.80 6.54
C ASN A 247 -19.03 -20.94 7.02
N VAL A 248 -19.44 -22.19 7.25
CA VAL A 248 -20.79 -22.52 7.68
C VAL A 248 -21.11 -21.90 9.03
N GLY A 249 -20.21 -22.10 10.01
CA GLY A 249 -20.36 -21.48 11.34
C GLY A 249 -20.44 -19.94 11.29
N THR A 250 -19.60 -19.31 10.45
CA THR A 250 -19.63 -17.85 10.26
C THR A 250 -20.95 -17.39 9.67
N ILE A 251 -21.47 -18.05 8.63
CA ILE A 251 -22.76 -17.71 8.01
C ILE A 251 -23.90 -17.88 9.02
N MET A 252 -23.87 -18.94 9.85
CA MET A 252 -24.85 -19.13 10.91
C MET A 252 -24.80 -18.01 11.95
N ALA A 253 -23.61 -17.68 12.43
CA ALA A 253 -23.39 -16.64 13.43
C ALA A 253 -23.80 -15.23 12.94
N THR A 254 -23.72 -14.98 11.64
CA THR A 254 -24.00 -13.66 11.03
C THR A 254 -25.37 -13.60 10.33
N SER A 255 -26.16 -14.68 10.35
CA SER A 255 -27.44 -14.78 9.62
C SER A 255 -28.49 -13.75 10.04
N GLY A 256 -28.41 -13.23 11.27
CA GLY A 256 -29.30 -12.18 11.78
C GLY A 256 -28.88 -10.76 11.44
N LEU A 257 -27.70 -10.54 10.83
CA LEU A 257 -27.22 -9.21 10.46
C LEU A 257 -27.97 -8.64 9.26
N ASN A 258 -28.02 -7.32 9.19
CA ASN A 258 -28.37 -6.60 7.97
C ASN A 258 -27.11 -6.33 7.15
N ILE A 259 -27.17 -6.54 5.84
CA ILE A 259 -26.01 -6.33 4.95
C ILE A 259 -25.52 -4.88 4.92
N VAL A 260 -26.42 -3.91 5.04
CA VAL A 260 -26.08 -2.47 5.08
C VAL A 260 -25.31 -2.16 6.35
N ASP A 261 -25.71 -2.75 7.48
CA ASP A 261 -25.03 -2.53 8.76
C ASP A 261 -23.65 -3.18 8.76
N LEU A 262 -23.52 -4.38 8.18
CA LEU A 262 -22.21 -5.03 8.00
C LEU A 262 -21.29 -4.20 7.08
N GLU A 263 -21.80 -3.68 5.96
CA GLU A 263 -21.00 -2.79 5.08
C GLU A 263 -20.56 -1.52 5.81
N ASN A 264 -21.46 -0.87 6.55
CA ASN A 264 -21.14 0.33 7.32
C ASN A 264 -20.12 0.04 8.43
N TYR A 265 -20.27 -1.08 9.11
CA TYR A 265 -19.30 -1.52 10.12
C TYR A 265 -17.91 -1.73 9.51
N LEU A 266 -17.83 -2.41 8.38
CA LEU A 266 -16.58 -2.62 7.65
C LEU A 266 -15.96 -1.29 7.20
N LYS A 267 -16.77 -0.33 6.74
CA LYS A 267 -16.27 1.01 6.38
C LYS A 267 -15.65 1.76 7.56
N ASN A 268 -16.15 1.57 8.77
CA ASN A 268 -15.56 2.15 9.97
C ASN A 268 -14.15 1.62 10.26
N PHE A 269 -13.82 0.41 9.82
CA PHE A 269 -12.46 -0.14 9.86
C PHE A 269 -11.56 0.35 8.72
N GLY A 270 -12.09 1.16 7.80
CA GLY A 270 -11.35 1.74 6.69
C GLY A 270 -11.52 1.02 5.35
N PHE A 271 -12.32 -0.05 5.27
CA PHE A 271 -12.61 -0.69 3.99
C PHE A 271 -13.37 0.26 3.06
N SER A 272 -13.13 0.17 1.76
CA SER A 272 -13.66 1.09 0.74
C SER A 272 -13.18 2.55 0.87
N HIS A 273 -12.17 2.81 1.69
CA HIS A 273 -11.51 4.10 1.82
C HIS A 273 -10.00 3.93 1.63
N LYS A 274 -9.33 4.97 1.17
CA LYS A 274 -7.87 5.00 1.19
C LYS A 274 -7.38 5.02 2.64
N THR A 275 -6.27 4.34 2.92
CA THR A 275 -5.68 4.35 4.27
C THR A 275 -5.01 5.67 4.59
N GLY A 276 -4.61 6.41 3.54
CA GLY A 276 -3.87 7.65 3.66
C GLY A 276 -2.36 7.46 3.74
N ILE A 277 -1.86 6.22 3.50
CA ILE A 277 -0.42 5.96 3.43
C ILE A 277 0.23 6.85 2.38
N GLU A 278 1.46 7.34 2.64
CA GLU A 278 2.17 8.31 1.80
C GLU A 278 2.71 7.67 0.51
N LEU A 279 1.85 6.96 -0.21
CA LEU A 279 2.15 6.34 -1.50
C LEU A 279 1.15 6.80 -2.55
N SER A 280 1.66 7.24 -3.69
CA SER A 280 0.83 7.66 -4.80
C SER A 280 0.07 6.47 -5.41
N GLY A 281 -1.13 6.72 -5.92
CA GLY A 281 -1.92 5.68 -6.62
C GLY A 281 -2.59 4.67 -5.72
N GLU A 282 -2.69 4.90 -4.40
CA GLU A 282 -3.42 4.03 -3.48
C GLU A 282 -4.86 3.83 -3.96
N THR A 283 -5.33 2.58 -3.94
CA THR A 283 -6.71 2.22 -4.28
C THR A 283 -7.56 2.07 -3.02
N ARG A 284 -8.85 2.38 -3.14
CA ARG A 284 -9.78 2.34 -2.00
C ARG A 284 -10.51 1.01 -1.81
N GLY A 285 -10.30 0.04 -2.72
CA GLY A 285 -11.14 -1.15 -2.72
C GLY A 285 -12.60 -0.85 -3.09
N SER A 286 -13.47 -1.85 -2.98
CA SER A 286 -14.89 -1.70 -3.31
C SER A 286 -15.72 -2.81 -2.68
N PHE A 287 -17.01 -2.52 -2.46
CA PHE A 287 -18.02 -3.55 -2.22
C PHE A 287 -18.74 -3.84 -3.54
N GLU A 288 -19.11 -5.11 -3.76
CA GLU A 288 -20.00 -5.45 -4.86
C GLU A 288 -21.43 -4.97 -4.59
N PRO A 289 -22.16 -4.51 -5.60
CA PRO A 289 -23.56 -4.10 -5.44
C PRO A 289 -24.43 -5.27 -4.98
N TYR A 290 -25.15 -5.09 -3.88
CA TYR A 290 -26.01 -6.13 -3.31
C TYR A 290 -27.51 -5.96 -3.60
N ASN A 291 -27.87 -5.01 -4.45
CA ASN A 291 -29.26 -4.80 -4.86
C ASN A 291 -29.81 -6.07 -5.54
N LYS A 292 -30.78 -6.75 -4.90
CA LYS A 292 -31.39 -8.00 -5.34
C LYS A 292 -30.55 -9.28 -5.16
N CYS A 293 -29.58 -9.28 -4.27
CA CYS A 293 -28.75 -10.45 -3.99
C CYS A 293 -29.20 -11.14 -2.70
N THR A 294 -29.66 -12.37 -2.79
CA THR A 294 -30.09 -13.19 -1.63
C THR A 294 -28.94 -13.82 -0.86
N THR A 295 -27.76 -13.92 -1.46
CA THR A 295 -26.58 -14.58 -0.88
C THR A 295 -25.47 -13.60 -0.48
N CYS A 296 -25.67 -12.30 -0.69
CA CYS A 296 -24.61 -11.31 -0.50
C CYS A 296 -24.18 -11.17 0.96
N LEU A 297 -25.10 -11.24 1.91
CA LEU A 297 -24.74 -11.23 3.32
C LEU A 297 -23.79 -12.39 3.66
N SER A 298 -24.17 -13.60 3.25
CA SER A 298 -23.35 -14.80 3.50
C SER A 298 -22.00 -14.73 2.81
N SER A 299 -21.96 -14.25 1.56
CA SER A 299 -20.70 -14.07 0.82
C SER A 299 -19.82 -13.01 1.50
N LEU A 300 -20.38 -11.85 1.85
CA LEU A 300 -19.63 -10.78 2.50
C LEU A 300 -19.11 -11.22 3.88
N SER A 301 -19.94 -11.95 4.66
CA SER A 301 -19.57 -12.42 5.99
C SER A 301 -18.32 -13.32 6.00
N ILE A 302 -18.05 -14.02 4.90
CA ILE A 302 -16.87 -14.90 4.75
C ILE A 302 -15.79 -14.30 3.83
N GLY A 303 -15.91 -13.01 3.49
CA GLY A 303 -14.87 -12.22 2.80
C GLY A 303 -14.88 -12.29 1.29
N TYR A 304 -16.04 -12.60 0.69
CA TYR A 304 -16.29 -12.44 -0.75
C TYR A 304 -17.21 -11.23 -0.99
N SER A 305 -17.34 -10.82 -2.25
CA SER A 305 -18.12 -9.63 -2.63
C SER A 305 -17.58 -8.30 -2.07
N ILE A 306 -16.33 -8.29 -1.70
CA ILE A 306 -15.54 -7.12 -1.30
C ILE A 306 -14.13 -7.24 -1.87
N ASN A 307 -13.61 -6.15 -2.38
CA ASN A 307 -12.22 -6.05 -2.81
C ASN A 307 -11.48 -5.09 -1.88
N VAL A 308 -10.35 -5.53 -1.34
CA VAL A 308 -9.55 -4.77 -0.38
C VAL A 308 -8.09 -4.73 -0.79
N THR A 309 -7.33 -3.77 -0.26
CA THR A 309 -5.88 -3.78 -0.32
C THR A 309 -5.28 -4.38 0.94
N GLN A 310 -4.03 -4.82 0.88
CA GLN A 310 -3.33 -5.33 2.05
C GLN A 310 -3.15 -4.22 3.12
N MET A 311 -2.92 -2.97 2.71
CA MET A 311 -2.84 -1.83 3.63
C MET A 311 -4.15 -1.62 4.40
N GLN A 312 -5.32 -1.77 3.74
CA GLN A 312 -6.60 -1.72 4.43
C GLN A 312 -6.75 -2.84 5.46
N MET A 313 -6.33 -4.07 5.12
CA MET A 313 -6.34 -5.18 6.08
C MET A 313 -5.44 -4.91 7.28
N VAL A 314 -4.22 -4.42 7.06
CA VAL A 314 -3.30 -4.05 8.14
C VAL A 314 -3.90 -2.98 9.04
N LYS A 315 -4.50 -1.93 8.48
CA LYS A 315 -5.20 -0.89 9.24
C LYS A 315 -6.33 -1.47 10.08
N ALA A 316 -7.20 -2.27 9.46
CA ALA A 316 -8.36 -2.85 10.12
C ALA A 316 -7.97 -3.79 11.30
N TYR A 317 -6.98 -4.65 11.09
CA TYR A 317 -6.45 -5.50 12.16
C TYR A 317 -5.72 -4.71 13.26
N SER A 318 -5.05 -3.61 12.90
CA SER A 318 -4.42 -2.72 13.88
C SER A 318 -5.46 -2.09 14.81
N ILE A 319 -6.64 -1.75 14.30
CA ILE A 319 -7.76 -1.23 15.11
C ILE A 319 -8.21 -2.28 16.14
N ILE A 320 -8.33 -3.54 15.76
CA ILE A 320 -8.65 -4.62 16.72
C ILE A 320 -7.52 -4.77 17.75
N ALA A 321 -6.27 -4.75 17.30
CA ALA A 321 -5.13 -5.00 18.16
C ALA A 321 -4.89 -3.89 19.22
N ASN A 322 -5.21 -2.63 18.89
CA ASN A 322 -4.94 -1.46 19.77
C ASN A 322 -6.11 -1.06 20.70
N GLY A 323 -7.12 -1.91 20.86
CA GLY A 323 -8.26 -1.61 21.72
C GLY A 323 -9.40 -0.89 21.01
N GLY A 324 -9.50 -1.02 19.70
CA GLY A 324 -10.61 -0.48 18.89
C GLY A 324 -10.43 0.97 18.45
N LYS A 325 -9.26 1.55 18.62
CA LYS A 325 -8.98 2.93 18.23
C LYS A 325 -8.53 3.02 16.78
N ASN A 326 -8.98 4.05 16.08
CA ASN A 326 -8.47 4.31 14.73
C ASN A 326 -6.96 4.52 14.74
N VAL A 327 -6.30 4.03 13.72
CA VAL A 327 -4.87 4.22 13.50
C VAL A 327 -4.64 4.68 12.06
N GLU A 328 -3.75 5.62 11.87
CA GLU A 328 -3.33 6.07 10.56
C GLU A 328 -1.98 5.42 10.24
N LEU A 329 -1.93 4.68 9.14
CA LEU A 329 -0.69 4.08 8.68
C LEU A 329 0.23 5.16 8.12
N SER A 330 1.52 5.10 8.45
CA SER A 330 2.50 6.05 7.95
C SER A 330 3.85 5.40 7.69
N LEU A 331 4.52 5.84 6.63
CA LEU A 331 5.91 5.53 6.30
C LEU A 331 6.89 6.57 6.86
N ILE A 332 6.36 7.67 7.41
CA ILE A 332 7.16 8.79 7.91
C ILE A 332 7.15 8.80 9.43
N LYS A 333 8.34 8.90 10.01
CA LYS A 333 8.49 9.03 11.45
C LYS A 333 8.10 10.45 11.87
N SER A 334 6.91 10.57 12.44
CA SER A 334 6.40 11.87 12.91
C SER A 334 6.39 11.92 14.44
N PRO A 335 6.82 13.03 15.04
CA PRO A 335 6.66 13.25 16.48
C PRO A 335 5.18 13.41 16.90
N TYR A 336 4.25 13.45 15.94
CA TYR A 336 2.84 13.79 16.16
C TYR A 336 1.84 12.67 15.82
N ASN A 337 2.29 11.44 15.54
CA ASN A 337 1.47 10.33 15.01
C ASN A 337 0.28 9.87 15.88
N ASN A 338 -0.08 10.53 16.97
CA ASN A 338 -1.12 10.06 17.88
C ASN A 338 -2.18 11.09 18.30
N LYS A 339 -2.43 12.16 17.54
CA LYS A 339 -3.26 13.27 18.04
C LYS A 339 -4.78 13.06 17.98
N ASN A 340 -5.33 12.16 17.15
CA ASN A 340 -6.79 11.97 17.04
C ASN A 340 -7.16 10.50 16.80
N GLN A 341 -6.95 9.65 17.80
CA GLN A 341 -7.44 8.27 17.75
C GLN A 341 -8.90 8.23 18.20
N ASN A 342 -9.83 8.37 17.25
CA ASN A 342 -11.25 8.13 17.53
C ASN A 342 -11.49 6.64 17.78
N GLN A 343 -12.40 6.34 18.70
CA GLN A 343 -12.84 4.96 18.94
C GLN A 343 -13.67 4.46 17.76
N VAL A 344 -13.28 3.35 17.16
CA VAL A 344 -13.99 2.69 16.05
C VAL A 344 -14.96 1.63 16.59
N ILE A 345 -14.44 0.76 17.46
CA ILE A 345 -15.23 -0.21 18.23
C ILE A 345 -14.87 -0.05 19.71
N ASN A 346 -15.81 -0.42 20.59
CA ASN A 346 -15.51 -0.32 22.01
C ASN A 346 -14.39 -1.28 22.43
N GLU A 347 -13.71 -0.96 23.52
CA GLU A 347 -12.55 -1.73 23.99
C GLU A 347 -12.91 -3.18 24.35
N ILE A 348 -14.11 -3.40 24.89
CA ILE A 348 -14.59 -4.74 25.23
C ILE A 348 -14.74 -5.58 23.97
N SER A 349 -15.36 -5.05 22.93
CA SER A 349 -15.51 -5.75 21.65
C SER A 349 -14.14 -6.03 21.02
N SER A 350 -13.22 -5.06 21.08
CA SER A 350 -11.84 -5.27 20.63
C SER A 350 -11.15 -6.40 21.38
N GLN A 351 -11.32 -6.49 22.71
CA GLN A 351 -10.72 -7.57 23.50
C GLN A 351 -11.31 -8.94 23.14
N LYS A 352 -12.62 -9.02 22.91
CA LYS A 352 -13.30 -10.26 22.50
C LYS A 352 -12.81 -10.78 21.14
N LEU A 353 -12.37 -9.89 20.26
CA LEU A 353 -11.86 -10.23 18.92
C LEU A 353 -10.35 -10.56 18.91
N LYS A 354 -9.64 -10.43 20.03
CA LYS A 354 -8.24 -10.85 20.19
C LYS A 354 -8.08 -12.34 20.53
N ILE A 355 -8.94 -13.17 20.00
CA ILE A 355 -9.03 -14.61 20.27
C ILE A 355 -7.79 -15.38 19.78
#